data_127b39c910baff741deed0b16bdd7f97
#
_entry.id   127b39c910baff741deed0b16bdd7f97
#
_cell.length_a   1.000
_cell.length_b   1.000
_cell.length_c   1.000
_cell.angle_alpha   90.00
_cell.angle_beta   90.00
_cell.angle_gamma   90.00
#
_symmetry.space_group_name_H-M   'P 1'
#
loop_
_entity.id
_entity.type
_entity.pdbx_description
1 polymer ?
#
loop_
_entity_poly.entity_id
_entity_poly.type
_entity_poly.pdbx_seq_one_letter_code
_entity_poly.pdbx_strand_id
1 'polypeptide(L)'
;DREFLSQFSEHLKPGDILLEKTPFALTDKTIPGHFGHAAIYIGTFEQLRDMGALDTPFVRKHIDQIREGKVILEALREGVVLNSVEHFMNIDDVAILRPSRLQSDAMRTSLDLAMSHFGKKYDFDFNVNTTETIVCSELVYAAYPQIDFMTKKVLSSFTISPDDIAILASGDNNAPLELTFFAHDGKKVYAKGEKEEGAKLYRTLVGIEEKYR
;
A
#
# COMPACT_ATOMS: atom_id res chain seq x y z
N ASP A 1 19.20 7.05 -2.84
CA ASP A 1 19.42 8.49 -2.85
C ASP A 1 18.67 9.14 -1.69
N ARG A 2 19.40 9.85 -0.78
CA ARG A 2 18.80 10.46 0.42
C ARG A 2 17.77 11.55 0.08
N GLU A 3 17.99 12.29 -1.00
CA GLU A 3 17.08 13.34 -1.44
C GLU A 3 15.75 12.75 -1.88
N PHE A 4 15.78 11.68 -2.66
CA PHE A 4 14.57 10.98 -3.09
C PHE A 4 13.81 10.39 -1.89
N LEU A 5 14.52 9.79 -0.93
CA LEU A 5 13.90 9.26 0.29
C LEU A 5 13.21 10.35 1.11
N SER A 6 13.82 11.54 1.23
CA SER A 6 13.22 12.69 1.90
C SER A 6 11.95 13.14 1.18
N GLN A 7 12.02 13.34 -0.14
CA GLN A 7 10.86 13.72 -0.96
C GLN A 7 9.72 12.71 -0.85
N PHE A 8 10.01 11.41 -0.93
CA PHE A 8 9.01 10.36 -0.76
C PHE A 8 8.35 10.44 0.62
N SER A 9 9.16 10.54 1.68
CA SER A 9 8.68 10.55 3.06
C SER A 9 7.77 11.75 3.37
N GLU A 10 8.00 12.90 2.74
CA GLU A 10 7.18 14.12 2.90
C GLU A 10 5.74 13.94 2.37
N HIS A 11 5.53 13.01 1.42
CA HIS A 11 4.21 12.73 0.87
C HIS A 11 3.41 11.69 1.68
N LEU A 12 4.08 10.96 2.59
CA LEU A 12 3.46 9.88 3.35
C LEU A 12 2.51 10.38 4.44
N LYS A 13 1.31 9.80 4.48
CA LYS A 13 0.34 9.98 5.57
C LYS A 13 -0.12 8.61 6.11
N PRO A 14 -0.41 8.51 7.41
CA PRO A 14 -0.92 7.26 8.00
C PRO A 14 -2.11 6.71 7.21
N GLY A 15 -2.03 5.44 6.85
CA GLY A 15 -3.03 4.75 6.05
C GLY A 15 -2.80 4.85 4.54
N ASP A 16 -1.70 5.42 4.07
CA ASP A 16 -1.34 5.32 2.65
C ASP A 16 -1.01 3.88 2.29
N ILE A 17 -1.50 3.45 1.14
CA ILE A 17 -1.18 2.18 0.51
C ILE A 17 0.01 2.42 -0.42
N LEU A 18 1.05 1.62 -0.26
CA LEU A 18 2.27 1.70 -1.05
C LEU A 18 2.29 0.53 -2.03
N LEU A 19 2.50 0.82 -3.30
CA LEU A 19 2.73 -0.21 -4.32
C LEU A 19 4.16 -0.09 -4.83
N GLU A 20 4.83 -1.23 -5.00
CA GLU A 20 6.18 -1.26 -5.52
C GLU A 20 6.38 -2.24 -6.67
N LYS A 21 7.34 -1.91 -7.50
CA LYS A 21 7.94 -2.81 -8.49
C LYS A 21 9.43 -2.94 -8.19
N THR A 22 9.84 -4.15 -7.88
CA THR A 22 11.25 -4.47 -7.62
C THR A 22 11.88 -5.09 -8.86
N PRO A 23 13.10 -4.70 -9.26
CA PRO A 23 13.77 -5.31 -10.39
C PRO A 23 14.03 -6.80 -10.11
N PHE A 24 13.73 -7.67 -11.07
CA PHE A 24 14.06 -9.09 -11.04
C PHE A 24 13.44 -9.92 -9.90
N ALA A 25 12.33 -9.47 -9.29
CA ALA A 25 11.63 -10.31 -8.32
C ALA A 25 11.12 -11.60 -9.00
N LEU A 26 11.29 -12.74 -8.34
CA LEU A 26 10.77 -14.04 -8.82
C LEU A 26 9.24 -13.99 -9.02
N THR A 27 8.57 -13.08 -8.33
CA THR A 27 7.13 -12.79 -8.43
C THR A 27 6.73 -12.18 -9.77
N ASP A 28 7.63 -11.45 -10.48
CA ASP A 28 7.35 -10.84 -11.78
C ASP A 28 6.99 -11.87 -12.87
N LYS A 29 7.36 -13.13 -12.66
CA LYS A 29 7.03 -14.24 -13.57
C LYS A 29 5.70 -14.93 -13.24
N THR A 30 5.17 -14.71 -12.05
CA THR A 30 4.00 -15.42 -11.53
C THR A 30 2.78 -14.54 -11.33
N ILE A 31 2.97 -13.23 -11.10
CA ILE A 31 1.90 -12.24 -10.94
C ILE A 31 1.94 -11.33 -12.18
N PRO A 32 0.96 -11.45 -13.11
CA PRO A 32 0.88 -10.53 -14.23
C PRO A 32 0.47 -9.14 -13.73
N GLY A 33 1.20 -8.11 -14.16
CA GLY A 33 0.92 -6.73 -13.80
C GLY A 33 2.17 -5.87 -13.74
N HIS A 34 1.99 -4.59 -13.37
CA HIS A 34 3.08 -3.63 -13.24
C HIS A 34 3.71 -3.68 -11.84
N PHE A 35 2.88 -3.71 -10.79
CA PHE A 35 3.33 -3.77 -9.41
C PHE A 35 3.35 -5.20 -8.88
N GLY A 36 4.42 -5.57 -8.19
CA GLY A 36 4.62 -6.91 -7.62
C GLY A 36 4.37 -6.99 -6.11
N HIS A 37 4.28 -5.86 -5.41
CA HIS A 37 4.12 -5.83 -3.95
C HIS A 37 3.26 -4.66 -3.48
N ALA A 38 2.61 -4.84 -2.32
CA ALA A 38 1.81 -3.84 -1.65
C ALA A 38 2.12 -3.79 -0.16
N ALA A 39 2.12 -2.60 0.42
CA ALA A 39 2.35 -2.35 1.85
C ALA A 39 1.44 -1.24 2.37
N ILE A 40 1.40 -1.05 3.68
CA ILE A 40 0.64 0.01 4.33
C ILE A 40 1.60 0.87 5.16
N TYR A 41 1.60 2.18 4.92
CA TYR A 41 2.27 3.13 5.78
C TYR A 41 1.44 3.39 7.04
N ILE A 42 1.94 2.94 8.19
CA ILE A 42 1.22 3.06 9.47
C ILE A 42 1.31 4.49 10.02
N GLY A 43 2.41 5.18 9.78
CA GLY A 43 2.69 6.51 10.30
C GLY A 43 3.78 6.53 11.35
N THR A 44 4.43 7.68 11.51
CA THR A 44 5.37 7.92 12.62
C THR A 44 4.64 7.99 13.95
N PHE A 45 5.40 7.90 15.04
CA PHE A 45 4.85 8.08 16.40
C PHE A 45 4.08 9.40 16.52
N GLU A 46 4.63 10.51 15.99
CA GLU A 46 4.03 11.83 16.03
C GLU A 46 2.73 11.88 15.22
N GLN A 47 2.73 11.33 14.01
CA GLN A 47 1.53 11.27 13.16
C GLN A 47 0.41 10.47 13.82
N LEU A 48 0.73 9.30 14.41
CA LEU A 48 -0.23 8.46 15.11
C LEU A 48 -0.77 9.15 16.39
N ARG A 49 0.09 9.87 17.13
CA ARG A 49 -0.33 10.68 18.27
C ARG A 49 -1.32 11.76 17.85
N ASP A 50 -0.99 12.50 16.79
CA ASP A 50 -1.78 13.66 16.35
C ASP A 50 -3.15 13.22 15.78
N MET A 51 -3.25 12.00 15.26
CA MET A 51 -4.54 11.44 14.86
C MET A 51 -5.26 10.63 15.96
N GLY A 52 -4.67 10.51 17.16
CA GLY A 52 -5.27 9.79 18.29
C GLY A 52 -5.30 8.25 18.10
N ALA A 53 -4.32 7.69 17.39
CA ALA A 53 -4.24 6.25 17.10
C ALA A 53 -3.31 5.47 18.04
N LEU A 54 -2.53 6.14 18.91
CA LEU A 54 -1.54 5.46 19.78
C LEU A 54 -2.17 4.48 20.78
N ASP A 55 -3.40 4.74 21.20
CA ASP A 55 -4.09 3.92 22.21
C ASP A 55 -4.95 2.81 21.61
N THR A 56 -4.99 2.66 20.29
CA THR A 56 -5.66 1.53 19.68
C THR A 56 -4.93 0.23 20.01
N PRO A 57 -5.64 -0.90 20.20
CA PRO A 57 -5.07 -2.11 20.83
C PRO A 57 -3.82 -2.67 20.14
N PHE A 58 -3.85 -2.73 18.81
CA PHE A 58 -2.76 -3.34 18.05
C PHE A 58 -1.62 -2.35 17.75
N VAL A 59 -1.90 -1.08 17.50
CA VAL A 59 -0.86 -0.03 17.36
C VAL A 59 -0.07 0.09 18.66
N ARG A 60 -0.76 0.20 19.79
CA ARG A 60 -0.14 0.31 21.13
C ARG A 60 0.81 -0.85 21.43
N LYS A 61 0.46 -2.06 21.03
CA LYS A 61 1.28 -3.27 21.24
C LYS A 61 2.65 -3.20 20.56
N HIS A 62 2.77 -2.44 19.47
CA HIS A 62 3.98 -2.35 18.66
C HIS A 62 4.62 -0.96 18.67
N ILE A 63 4.26 -0.13 19.65
CA ILE A 63 4.67 1.29 19.71
C ILE A 63 6.19 1.49 19.74
N ASP A 64 6.93 0.58 20.34
CA ASP A 64 8.39 0.69 20.41
C ASP A 64 9.04 0.50 19.04
N GLN A 65 8.55 -0.42 18.22
CA GLN A 65 9.01 -0.58 16.84
C GLN A 65 8.70 0.66 15.99
N ILE A 66 7.54 1.27 16.21
CA ILE A 66 7.16 2.53 15.53
C ILE A 66 8.09 3.67 15.93
N ARG A 67 8.46 3.78 17.21
CA ARG A 67 9.45 4.76 17.70
C ARG A 67 10.84 4.55 17.12
N GLU A 68 11.20 3.32 16.78
CA GLU A 68 12.43 2.96 16.08
C GLU A 68 12.39 3.29 14.59
N GLY A 69 11.28 3.88 14.07
CA GLY A 69 11.12 4.23 12.67
C GLY A 69 10.62 3.09 11.77
N LYS A 70 10.15 1.98 12.35
CA LYS A 70 9.52 0.89 11.60
C LYS A 70 8.04 1.23 11.41
N VAL A 71 7.73 1.80 10.26
CA VAL A 71 6.45 2.46 9.98
C VAL A 71 5.73 1.93 8.74
N ILE A 72 6.32 0.94 8.07
CA ILE A 72 5.72 0.25 6.92
C ILE A 72 5.35 -1.17 7.33
N LEU A 73 4.07 -1.48 7.28
CA LEU A 73 3.54 -2.80 7.53
C LEU A 73 3.42 -3.55 6.19
N GLU A 74 4.07 -4.69 6.09
CA GLU A 74 4.11 -5.47 4.86
C GLU A 74 4.12 -6.97 5.14
N ALA A 75 3.51 -7.75 4.24
CA ALA A 75 3.55 -9.20 4.26
C ALA A 75 4.68 -9.69 3.36
N LEU A 76 5.74 -10.21 3.98
CA LEU A 76 6.91 -10.81 3.35
C LEU A 76 6.96 -12.32 3.60
N ARG A 77 7.93 -13.01 2.99
CA ARG A 77 8.08 -14.49 3.15
C ARG A 77 8.18 -14.94 4.61
N GLU A 78 8.75 -14.12 5.48
CA GLU A 78 8.84 -14.33 6.92
C GLU A 78 7.54 -14.05 7.68
N GLY A 79 6.55 -13.46 7.01
CA GLY A 79 5.26 -13.08 7.56
C GLY A 79 5.01 -11.58 7.54
N VAL A 80 3.99 -11.13 8.27
CA VAL A 80 3.66 -9.70 8.38
C VAL A 80 4.56 -9.03 9.40
N VAL A 81 5.33 -8.04 8.94
CA VAL A 81 6.35 -7.33 9.72
C VAL A 81 6.25 -5.82 9.55
N LEU A 82 6.90 -5.08 10.46
CA LEU A 82 7.13 -3.64 10.34
C LEU A 82 8.56 -3.39 9.89
N ASN A 83 8.73 -2.61 8.83
CA ASN A 83 10.01 -2.17 8.29
C ASN A 83 10.13 -0.64 8.24
N SER A 84 11.36 -0.15 8.06
CA SER A 84 11.61 1.28 7.84
C SER A 84 11.32 1.67 6.39
N VAL A 85 11.17 2.98 6.16
CA VAL A 85 11.02 3.53 4.79
C VAL A 85 12.26 3.20 3.95
N GLU A 86 13.46 3.26 4.54
CA GLU A 86 14.71 2.94 3.84
C GLU A 86 14.75 1.49 3.37
N HIS A 87 14.23 0.55 4.18
CA HIS A 87 14.14 -0.86 3.81
C HIS A 87 13.22 -1.04 2.61
N PHE A 88 12.03 -0.41 2.65
CA PHE A 88 11.03 -0.50 1.59
C PHE A 88 11.51 0.11 0.26
N MET A 89 12.31 1.17 0.28
CA MET A 89 12.69 1.97 -0.89
C MET A 89 13.83 1.40 -1.76
N ASN A 90 14.14 0.11 -1.69
CA ASN A 90 15.09 -0.55 -2.60
C ASN A 90 14.37 -1.09 -3.85
N ILE A 91 13.79 -0.19 -4.64
CA ILE A 91 12.78 -0.47 -5.69
C ILE A 91 12.99 0.40 -6.94
N ASP A 92 12.43 -0.03 -8.09
CA ASP A 92 12.43 0.74 -9.34
C ASP A 92 11.25 1.73 -9.39
N ASP A 93 10.03 1.23 -9.17
CA ASP A 93 8.82 2.05 -9.18
C ASP A 93 8.12 2.00 -7.83
N VAL A 94 7.55 3.15 -7.44
CA VAL A 94 6.72 3.24 -6.25
C VAL A 94 5.53 4.18 -6.48
N ALA A 95 4.36 3.77 -6.01
CA ALA A 95 3.17 4.62 -5.95
C ALA A 95 2.67 4.75 -4.51
N ILE A 96 2.23 5.96 -4.13
CA ILE A 96 1.48 6.22 -2.89
C ILE A 96 0.02 6.42 -3.28
N LEU A 97 -0.84 5.52 -2.82
CA LEU A 97 -2.28 5.57 -2.99
C LEU A 97 -2.95 5.90 -1.66
N ARG A 98 -3.76 6.93 -1.64
CA ARG A 98 -4.45 7.40 -0.43
C ARG A 98 -5.95 7.09 -0.50
N PRO A 99 -6.54 6.45 0.53
CA PRO A 99 -8.00 6.32 0.63
C PRO A 99 -8.69 7.68 0.59
N SER A 100 -9.53 7.93 -0.43
CA SER A 100 -10.04 9.26 -0.77
C SER A 100 -11.11 9.76 0.21
N ARG A 101 -11.81 8.85 0.91
CA ARG A 101 -13.06 9.17 1.62
C ARG A 101 -13.11 8.67 3.06
N LEU A 102 -11.99 8.15 3.58
CA LEU A 102 -11.95 7.68 4.95
C LEU A 102 -11.86 8.85 5.94
N GLN A 103 -12.85 8.93 6.82
CA GLN A 103 -12.82 9.84 7.97
C GLN A 103 -11.78 9.38 8.98
N SER A 104 -11.32 10.28 9.85
CA SER A 104 -10.26 10.01 10.83
C SER A 104 -10.51 8.77 11.70
N ASP A 105 -11.76 8.56 12.14
CA ASP A 105 -12.12 7.41 12.98
C ASP A 105 -12.05 6.08 12.19
N ALA A 106 -12.53 6.09 10.95
CA ALA A 106 -12.44 4.95 10.06
C ALA A 106 -10.97 4.63 9.71
N MET A 107 -10.14 5.66 9.52
CA MET A 107 -8.71 5.47 9.29
C MET A 107 -8.01 4.88 10.50
N ARG A 108 -8.29 5.36 11.73
CA ARG A 108 -7.75 4.74 12.97
C ARG A 108 -8.13 3.28 13.08
N THR A 109 -9.38 2.95 12.78
CA THR A 109 -9.86 1.56 12.77
C THR A 109 -9.14 0.71 11.73
N SER A 110 -8.93 1.25 10.52
CA SER A 110 -8.19 0.56 9.45
C SER A 110 -6.73 0.32 9.82
N LEU A 111 -6.06 1.28 10.43
CA LEU A 111 -4.68 1.11 10.91
C LEU A 111 -4.57 0.06 12.01
N ASP A 112 -5.48 0.08 12.98
CA ASP A 112 -5.48 -0.92 14.04
C ASP A 112 -5.79 -2.33 13.49
N LEU A 113 -6.72 -2.42 12.54
CA LEU A 113 -7.04 -3.66 11.84
C LEU A 113 -5.84 -4.17 11.03
N ALA A 114 -5.14 -3.29 10.30
CA ALA A 114 -3.90 -3.64 9.61
C ALA A 114 -2.86 -4.22 10.58
N MET A 115 -2.61 -3.52 11.70
CA MET A 115 -1.68 -3.94 12.74
C MET A 115 -2.10 -5.24 13.44
N SER A 116 -3.38 -5.60 13.45
CA SER A 116 -3.86 -6.89 14.00
C SER A 116 -3.32 -8.11 13.24
N HIS A 117 -2.86 -7.89 12.01
CA HIS A 117 -2.26 -8.94 11.18
C HIS A 117 -0.76 -9.12 11.43
N PHE A 118 -0.11 -8.26 12.23
CA PHE A 118 1.32 -8.38 12.54
C PHE A 118 1.65 -9.78 13.06
N GLY A 119 2.71 -10.39 12.51
CA GLY A 119 3.18 -11.73 12.85
C GLY A 119 2.43 -12.88 12.19
N LYS A 120 1.39 -12.64 11.39
CA LYS A 120 0.78 -13.69 10.56
C LYS A 120 1.79 -14.22 9.55
N LYS A 121 1.69 -15.51 9.23
CA LYS A 121 2.54 -16.16 8.24
C LYS A 121 2.14 -15.75 6.82
N TYR A 122 3.08 -15.83 5.89
CA TYR A 122 2.80 -15.58 4.48
C TYR A 122 1.95 -16.69 3.87
N ASP A 123 0.95 -16.31 3.04
CA ASP A 123 0.10 -17.25 2.31
C ASP A 123 0.72 -17.56 0.94
N PHE A 124 1.21 -18.77 0.77
CA PHE A 124 1.70 -19.24 -0.52
C PHE A 124 0.60 -19.79 -1.45
N ASP A 125 -0.61 -19.98 -0.93
CA ASP A 125 -1.77 -20.49 -1.68
C ASP A 125 -2.62 -19.36 -2.29
N PHE A 126 -2.33 -18.09 -1.95
CA PHE A 126 -2.99 -16.89 -2.47
C PHE A 126 -4.52 -16.92 -2.34
N ASN A 127 -5.02 -17.30 -1.17
CA ASN A 127 -6.45 -17.47 -0.93
C ASN A 127 -6.97 -16.51 0.14
N VAL A 128 -7.66 -15.44 -0.26
CA VAL A 128 -8.22 -14.42 0.65
C VAL A 128 -9.19 -14.96 1.73
N ASN A 129 -9.64 -16.19 1.61
CA ASN A 129 -10.52 -16.81 2.61
C ASN A 129 -9.76 -17.50 3.75
N THR A 130 -8.43 -17.57 3.70
CA THR A 130 -7.62 -18.09 4.81
C THR A 130 -7.43 -17.02 5.88
N THR A 131 -7.43 -17.42 7.14
CA THR A 131 -7.33 -16.48 8.27
C THR A 131 -5.98 -16.53 8.99
N GLU A 132 -5.19 -17.56 8.75
CA GLU A 132 -3.92 -17.81 9.44
C GLU A 132 -2.70 -17.34 8.65
N THR A 133 -2.85 -17.22 7.33
CA THR A 133 -1.83 -16.77 6.39
C THR A 133 -2.35 -15.58 5.59
N ILE A 134 -1.46 -14.73 5.05
CA ILE A 134 -1.84 -13.52 4.32
C ILE A 134 -0.76 -13.11 3.32
N VAL A 135 -1.15 -12.69 2.12
CA VAL A 135 -0.24 -12.06 1.14
C VAL A 135 -0.32 -10.53 1.21
N CYS A 136 0.61 -9.86 0.55
CA CYS A 136 0.75 -8.40 0.62
C CYS A 136 -0.52 -7.64 0.21
N SER A 137 -1.17 -8.02 -0.88
CA SER A 137 -2.41 -7.39 -1.35
C SER A 137 -3.63 -7.75 -0.49
N GLU A 138 -3.66 -8.94 0.10
CA GLU A 138 -4.69 -9.35 1.06
C GLU A 138 -4.58 -8.57 2.36
N LEU A 139 -3.38 -8.19 2.79
CA LEU A 139 -3.17 -7.31 3.93
C LEU A 139 -3.87 -5.96 3.71
N VAL A 140 -3.73 -5.39 2.51
CA VAL A 140 -4.43 -4.16 2.12
C VAL A 140 -5.94 -4.40 2.08
N TYR A 141 -6.40 -5.47 1.43
CA TYR A 141 -7.82 -5.84 1.38
C TYR A 141 -8.45 -5.95 2.78
N ALA A 142 -7.78 -6.64 3.69
CA ALA A 142 -8.27 -6.85 5.05
C ALA A 142 -8.26 -5.58 5.91
N ALA A 143 -7.31 -4.67 5.66
CA ALA A 143 -7.18 -3.42 6.42
C ALA A 143 -8.27 -2.39 6.08
N TYR A 144 -8.82 -2.43 4.89
CA TYR A 144 -9.78 -1.42 4.38
C TYR A 144 -11.12 -2.03 3.97
N PRO A 145 -11.92 -2.58 4.91
CA PRO A 145 -13.22 -3.19 4.59
C PRO A 145 -14.24 -2.19 4.03
N GLN A 146 -13.97 -0.89 4.10
CA GLN A 146 -14.81 0.19 3.56
C GLN A 146 -14.56 0.43 2.06
N ILE A 147 -13.47 -0.11 1.50
CA ILE A 147 -13.14 0.00 0.09
C ILE A 147 -13.61 -1.26 -0.62
N ASP A 148 -14.39 -1.07 -1.68
CA ASP A 148 -14.83 -2.17 -2.54
C ASP A 148 -13.70 -2.56 -3.49
N PHE A 149 -12.87 -3.50 -3.04
CA PHE A 149 -11.82 -4.09 -3.86
C PHE A 149 -12.40 -5.17 -4.75
N MET A 150 -12.18 -5.06 -6.05
CA MET A 150 -12.60 -6.09 -6.99
C MET A 150 -11.69 -7.33 -6.86
N THR A 151 -12.19 -8.37 -6.21
CA THR A 151 -11.49 -9.66 -6.15
C THR A 151 -11.75 -10.48 -7.41
N LYS A 152 -10.75 -11.22 -7.85
CA LYS A 152 -10.87 -12.16 -8.99
C LYS A 152 -10.94 -13.58 -8.48
N LYS A 153 -11.80 -14.39 -9.10
CA LYS A 153 -11.85 -15.82 -8.80
C LYS A 153 -10.86 -16.56 -9.70
N VAL A 154 -9.84 -17.14 -9.07
CA VAL A 154 -8.85 -17.98 -9.75
C VAL A 154 -8.99 -19.40 -9.20
N LEU A 155 -9.35 -20.35 -10.07
CA LEU A 155 -9.72 -21.72 -9.67
C LEU A 155 -10.88 -21.71 -8.65
N SER A 156 -10.62 -22.13 -7.43
CA SER A 156 -11.61 -22.17 -6.33
C SER A 156 -11.46 -21.03 -5.32
N SER A 157 -10.42 -20.18 -5.47
CA SER A 157 -10.06 -19.15 -4.51
C SER A 157 -10.35 -17.75 -5.06
N PHE A 158 -10.70 -16.81 -4.17
CA PHE A 158 -10.72 -15.39 -4.49
C PHE A 158 -9.33 -14.83 -4.23
N THR A 159 -8.83 -14.02 -5.17
CA THR A 159 -7.51 -13.39 -5.09
C THR A 159 -7.60 -11.91 -5.41
N ILE A 160 -6.62 -11.16 -4.97
CA ILE A 160 -6.40 -9.76 -5.30
C ILE A 160 -4.92 -9.55 -5.57
N SER A 161 -4.57 -8.81 -6.62
CA SER A 161 -3.20 -8.44 -6.96
C SER A 161 -2.90 -6.98 -6.58
N PRO A 162 -1.63 -6.58 -6.49
CA PRO A 162 -1.26 -5.18 -6.34
C PRO A 162 -1.83 -4.28 -7.45
N ASP A 163 -1.91 -4.76 -8.68
CA ASP A 163 -2.52 -4.02 -9.80
C ASP A 163 -4.04 -3.88 -9.67
N ASP A 164 -4.73 -4.85 -9.06
CA ASP A 164 -6.17 -4.69 -8.74
C ASP A 164 -6.40 -3.57 -7.71
N ILE A 165 -5.43 -3.29 -6.85
CA ILE A 165 -5.43 -2.13 -5.96
C ILE A 165 -5.08 -0.86 -6.75
N ALA A 166 -4.07 -0.93 -7.62
CA ALA A 166 -3.60 0.21 -8.41
C ALA A 166 -4.70 0.84 -9.29
N ILE A 167 -5.52 0.03 -9.96
CA ILE A 167 -6.59 0.52 -10.84
C ILE A 167 -7.69 1.31 -10.10
N LEU A 168 -7.80 1.17 -8.77
CA LEU A 168 -8.73 1.95 -7.96
C LEU A 168 -8.33 3.42 -7.80
N ALA A 169 -7.10 3.79 -8.19
CA ALA A 169 -6.62 5.16 -8.27
C ALA A 169 -6.74 5.70 -9.72
N SER A 170 -7.93 5.55 -10.33
CA SER A 170 -8.20 5.90 -11.73
C SER A 170 -8.08 7.39 -12.06
N GLY A 171 -8.12 8.25 -11.05
CA GLY A 171 -8.17 9.70 -11.21
C GLY A 171 -9.58 10.26 -11.40
N ASP A 172 -10.61 9.42 -11.38
CA ASP A 172 -12.00 9.86 -11.41
C ASP A 172 -12.42 10.47 -10.06
N ASN A 173 -13.35 11.44 -10.09
CA ASN A 173 -13.86 12.11 -8.87
C ASN A 173 -14.42 11.16 -7.82
N ASN A 174 -14.80 9.96 -8.20
CA ASN A 174 -15.38 8.94 -7.33
C ASN A 174 -14.42 7.78 -7.04
N ALA A 175 -13.16 7.85 -7.51
CA ALA A 175 -12.17 6.82 -7.25
C ALA A 175 -11.99 6.60 -5.74
N PRO A 176 -12.01 5.35 -5.25
CA PRO A 176 -11.85 5.05 -3.83
C PRO A 176 -10.44 5.35 -3.32
N LEU A 177 -9.45 5.32 -4.22
CA LEU A 177 -8.06 5.66 -3.95
C LEU A 177 -7.63 6.85 -4.83
N GLU A 178 -6.75 7.68 -4.28
CA GLU A 178 -6.13 8.80 -4.96
C GLU A 178 -4.63 8.53 -5.11
N LEU A 179 -4.10 8.69 -6.33
CA LEU A 179 -2.66 8.72 -6.57
C LEU A 179 -2.09 10.02 -6.01
N THR A 180 -1.24 9.95 -4.99
CA THR A 180 -0.64 11.14 -4.36
C THR A 180 0.83 11.32 -4.71
N PHE A 181 1.51 10.23 -5.10
CA PHE A 181 2.92 10.24 -5.52
C PHE A 181 3.17 9.06 -6.45
N PHE A 182 4.01 9.25 -7.46
CA PHE A 182 4.51 8.19 -8.30
C PHE A 182 5.96 8.46 -8.71
N ALA A 183 6.81 7.46 -8.57
CA ALA A 183 8.14 7.43 -9.13
C ALA A 183 8.29 6.23 -10.07
N HIS A 184 9.04 6.43 -11.14
CA HIS A 184 9.31 5.45 -12.18
C HIS A 184 10.81 5.44 -12.48
N ASP A 185 11.41 4.27 -12.60
CA ASP A 185 12.85 4.08 -12.76
C ASP A 185 13.68 4.86 -11.73
N GLY A 186 13.26 4.82 -10.46
CA GLY A 186 13.92 5.49 -9.35
C GLY A 186 13.85 7.03 -9.36
N LYS A 187 12.97 7.62 -10.19
CA LYS A 187 12.79 9.08 -10.29
C LYS A 187 11.33 9.47 -10.04
N LYS A 188 11.13 10.52 -9.24
CA LYS A 188 9.80 11.09 -9.09
C LYS A 188 9.29 11.60 -10.44
N VAL A 189 8.10 11.17 -10.84
CA VAL A 189 7.41 11.61 -12.07
C VAL A 189 6.07 12.27 -11.79
N TYR A 190 5.51 12.12 -10.58
CA TYR A 190 4.27 12.76 -10.18
C TYR A 190 4.21 12.98 -8.67
N ALA A 191 3.67 14.14 -8.27
CA ALA A 191 3.12 14.37 -6.94
C ALA A 191 1.80 15.15 -7.07
N LYS A 192 0.88 14.94 -6.13
CA LYS A 192 -0.44 15.60 -6.14
C LYS A 192 -0.30 17.11 -6.20
N GLY A 193 -0.99 17.73 -7.16
CA GLY A 193 -0.90 19.17 -7.44
C GLY A 193 0.11 19.55 -8.54
N GLU A 194 0.88 18.59 -9.04
CA GLU A 194 1.76 18.75 -10.20
C GLU A 194 1.02 18.49 -11.53
N LYS A 195 1.75 18.60 -12.64
CA LYS A 195 1.20 18.33 -13.98
C LYS A 195 0.79 16.86 -14.15
N GLU A 196 -0.27 16.62 -14.90
CA GLU A 196 -0.92 15.32 -15.09
C GLU A 196 -0.10 14.28 -15.89
N GLU A 197 1.00 14.67 -16.54
CA GLU A 197 1.78 13.74 -17.38
C GLU A 197 2.27 12.50 -16.60
N GLY A 198 2.73 12.69 -15.36
CA GLY A 198 3.18 11.57 -14.53
C GLY A 198 2.02 10.68 -14.07
N ALA A 199 0.87 11.26 -13.77
CA ALA A 199 -0.34 10.51 -13.45
C ALA A 199 -0.87 9.72 -14.67
N LYS A 200 -0.72 10.27 -15.89
CA LYS A 200 -1.03 9.54 -17.12
C LYS A 200 -0.12 8.35 -17.32
N LEU A 201 1.19 8.52 -17.10
CA LEU A 201 2.15 7.42 -17.17
C LEU A 201 1.74 6.30 -16.20
N TYR A 202 1.43 6.64 -14.94
CA TYR A 202 0.93 5.67 -13.96
C TYR A 202 -0.29 4.89 -14.51
N ARG A 203 -1.33 5.59 -14.98
CA ARG A 203 -2.55 4.97 -15.51
C ARG A 203 -2.25 4.03 -16.68
N THR A 204 -1.36 4.44 -17.58
CA THR A 204 -0.93 3.61 -18.72
C THR A 204 -0.26 2.32 -18.25
N LEU A 205 0.66 2.41 -17.28
CA LEU A 205 1.42 1.27 -16.79
C LEU A 205 0.53 0.23 -16.08
N VAL A 206 -0.50 0.69 -15.36
CA VAL A 206 -1.45 -0.21 -14.67
C VAL A 206 -2.67 -0.59 -15.53
N GLY A 207 -2.69 -0.20 -16.81
CA GLY A 207 -3.74 -0.61 -17.76
C GLY A 207 -5.08 0.11 -17.59
N ILE A 208 -5.11 1.30 -17.00
CA ILE A 208 -6.30 2.14 -16.95
C ILE A 208 -6.45 2.84 -18.29
N GLU A 209 -7.45 2.43 -19.08
CA GLU A 209 -7.76 3.10 -20.35
C GLU A 209 -8.30 4.51 -20.10
N GLU A 210 -7.72 5.52 -20.77
CA GLU A 210 -8.31 6.85 -20.82
C GLU A 210 -9.62 6.74 -21.61
N LYS A 211 -10.78 6.73 -20.92
CA LYS A 211 -12.04 7.01 -21.59
C LYS A 211 -11.96 8.43 -22.11
N TYR A 212 -12.02 8.59 -23.42
CA TYR A 212 -12.10 9.91 -24.07
C TYR A 212 -13.15 10.77 -23.35
N ARG A 213 -12.70 11.87 -22.77
CA ARG A 213 -13.56 12.90 -22.22
C ARG A 213 -14.11 13.77 -23.35
#